data_2c6c9d0901903721aebdedc879431c82
#
_entry.id   2c6c9d0901903721aebdedc879431c82
#
_cell.length_a   1.000
_cell.length_b   1.000
_cell.length_c   1.000
_cell.angle_alpha   90.00
_cell.angle_beta   90.00
_cell.angle_gamma   90.00
#
_symmetry.space_group_name_H-M   'P 1'
#
loop_
_entity.id
_entity.type
_entity.pdbx_description
1 polymer ?
#
loop_
_entity_poly.entity_id
_entity_poly.type
_entity_poly.pdbx_seq_one_letter_code
_entity_poly.pdbx_strand_id
1 'polypeptide(L)'
;MSRRHRPAPELFQAAVDGDRSALARLLSLIERGDEDARVIGRLAYPLSGSGYTVGLTGAPGAGKSTLTSSLIGHLRAQDLEIAVLAIDPSSPFTGGAILGDRVRMQDHATDPGVFIRSMATRGHLGGLSLATPEAVRVLDAIGRKWILVETVGVGLVEVEVAGKADTTVVVVNPGWGDSVQANKAGLMEIADVFVINKADRKGVEETSRDLMQMLDLSDLPHDSWRPPIVPTVGSTGEGVPELWEAVLAHREYAESSGQLRERRAFRLREELREIVATRLGRRARQICSGERWDQLTDAVVDLSTDPWTAADEMLAAIDA
;
A
#
# COMPACT_ATOMS: atom_id res chain seq x y z
N MET A 1 -32.72 8.70 12.84
CA MET A 1 -32.83 7.29 12.45
C MET A 1 -31.54 6.57 12.82
N SER A 2 -31.56 5.70 13.80
CA SER A 2 -30.41 4.88 14.23
C SER A 2 -29.97 4.02 13.05
N ARG A 3 -28.72 4.26 12.53
CA ARG A 3 -28.10 3.37 11.55
C ARG A 3 -27.88 2.02 12.22
N ARG A 4 -28.76 1.02 11.92
CA ARG A 4 -28.59 -0.35 12.39
C ARG A 4 -27.15 -0.79 12.11
N HIS A 5 -26.44 -1.15 13.15
CA HIS A 5 -25.11 -1.74 13.08
C HIS A 5 -25.28 -3.13 12.44
N ARG A 6 -24.95 -3.24 11.13
CA ARG A 6 -24.87 -4.55 10.47
C ARG A 6 -23.61 -5.25 10.97
N PRO A 7 -23.69 -6.52 11.41
CA PRO A 7 -22.51 -7.31 11.75
C PRO A 7 -21.56 -7.47 10.58
N ALA A 8 -20.25 -7.63 10.83
CA ALA A 8 -19.23 -7.79 9.82
C ALA A 8 -19.53 -8.90 8.79
N PRO A 9 -20.05 -10.10 9.15
CA PRO A 9 -20.40 -11.12 8.16
C PRO A 9 -21.51 -10.69 7.19
N GLU A 10 -22.55 -10.00 7.67
CA GLU A 10 -23.63 -9.49 6.82
C GLU A 10 -23.15 -8.39 5.86
N LEU A 11 -22.27 -7.52 6.35
CA LEU A 11 -21.62 -6.50 5.52
C LEU A 11 -20.75 -7.15 4.44
N PHE A 12 -20.01 -8.21 4.80
CA PHE A 12 -19.14 -8.91 3.85
C PHE A 12 -19.96 -9.56 2.75
N GLN A 13 -21.04 -10.28 3.10
CA GLN A 13 -21.92 -10.89 2.10
C GLN A 13 -22.55 -9.82 1.20
N ALA A 14 -23.06 -8.73 1.76
CA ALA A 14 -23.61 -7.64 0.96
C ALA A 14 -22.58 -7.03 -0.01
N ALA A 15 -21.30 -6.91 0.40
CA ALA A 15 -20.24 -6.44 -0.48
C ALA A 15 -19.93 -7.43 -1.61
N VAL A 16 -19.95 -8.74 -1.33
CA VAL A 16 -19.83 -9.81 -2.34
C VAL A 16 -21.00 -9.73 -3.35
N ASP A 17 -22.20 -9.42 -2.87
CA ASP A 17 -23.41 -9.25 -3.71
C ASP A 17 -23.44 -7.90 -4.46
N GLY A 18 -22.37 -7.09 -4.36
CA GLY A 18 -22.21 -5.84 -5.13
C GLY A 18 -22.60 -4.56 -4.39
N ASP A 19 -22.95 -4.59 -3.09
CA ASP A 19 -23.25 -3.38 -2.32
C ASP A 19 -21.98 -2.57 -2.04
N ARG A 20 -21.77 -1.51 -2.85
CA ARG A 20 -20.61 -0.58 -2.72
C ARG A 20 -20.57 0.12 -1.36
N SER A 21 -21.73 0.36 -0.73
CA SER A 21 -21.80 1.00 0.58
C SER A 21 -21.34 0.04 1.69
N ALA A 22 -21.69 -1.24 1.58
CA ALA A 22 -21.20 -2.29 2.46
C ALA A 22 -19.68 -2.44 2.33
N LEU A 23 -19.15 -2.48 1.10
CA LEU A 23 -17.70 -2.52 0.84
C LEU A 23 -16.98 -1.32 1.47
N ALA A 24 -17.48 -0.11 1.27
CA ALA A 24 -16.87 1.09 1.85
C ALA A 24 -16.85 1.04 3.40
N ARG A 25 -17.87 0.43 4.03
CA ARG A 25 -17.91 0.21 5.48
C ARG A 25 -16.93 -0.86 5.94
N LEU A 26 -16.80 -1.97 5.21
CA LEU A 26 -15.81 -3.01 5.51
C LEU A 26 -14.39 -2.42 5.53
N LEU A 27 -14.03 -1.64 4.52
CA LEU A 27 -12.71 -1.00 4.47
C LEU A 27 -12.51 0.02 5.60
N SER A 28 -13.58 0.69 6.04
CA SER A 28 -13.50 1.56 7.22
C SER A 28 -13.30 0.79 8.54
N LEU A 29 -13.85 -0.43 8.66
CA LEU A 29 -13.62 -1.32 9.80
C LEU A 29 -12.17 -1.82 9.81
N ILE A 30 -11.66 -2.25 8.65
CA ILE A 30 -10.26 -2.66 8.47
C ILE A 30 -9.29 -1.53 8.86
N GLU A 31 -9.55 -0.32 8.38
CA GLU A 31 -8.74 0.87 8.69
C GLU A 31 -8.68 1.18 10.19
N ARG A 32 -9.72 0.87 10.96
CA ARG A 32 -9.74 1.03 12.42
C ARG A 32 -8.98 -0.06 13.16
N GLY A 33 -8.84 -1.25 12.55
CA GLY A 33 -8.07 -2.35 13.13
C GLY A 33 -8.69 -2.95 14.40
N ASP A 34 -10.03 -2.90 14.52
CA ASP A 34 -10.78 -3.45 15.66
C ASP A 34 -11.09 -4.95 15.49
N GLU A 35 -11.93 -5.50 16.38
CA GLU A 35 -12.30 -6.92 16.36
C GLU A 35 -13.05 -7.30 15.06
N ASP A 36 -13.86 -6.38 14.52
CA ASP A 36 -14.58 -6.60 13.27
C ASP A 36 -13.61 -6.78 12.08
N ALA A 37 -12.46 -6.06 12.06
CA ALA A 37 -11.44 -6.22 11.05
C ALA A 37 -10.92 -7.66 10.98
N ARG A 38 -10.72 -8.31 12.14
CA ARG A 38 -10.28 -9.71 12.19
C ARG A 38 -11.32 -10.68 11.64
N VAL A 39 -12.60 -10.41 11.92
CA VAL A 39 -13.71 -11.22 11.38
C VAL A 39 -13.73 -11.08 9.86
N ILE A 40 -13.60 -9.85 9.33
CA ILE A 40 -13.55 -9.58 7.89
C ILE A 40 -12.36 -10.29 7.24
N GLY A 41 -11.16 -10.20 7.84
CA GLY A 41 -9.96 -10.86 7.33
C GLY A 41 -10.13 -12.38 7.21
N ARG A 42 -10.75 -13.02 8.20
CA ARG A 42 -11.05 -14.47 8.15
C ARG A 42 -12.04 -14.85 7.06
N LEU A 43 -13.03 -14.00 6.78
CA LEU A 43 -14.01 -14.23 5.72
C LEU A 43 -13.40 -14.02 4.33
N ALA A 44 -12.56 -12.99 4.17
CA ALA A 44 -11.95 -12.65 2.91
C ALA A 44 -10.82 -13.62 2.49
N TYR A 45 -10.03 -14.12 3.44
CA TYR A 45 -8.84 -14.91 3.17
C TYR A 45 -9.07 -16.12 2.24
N PRO A 46 -10.08 -17.00 2.48
CA PRO A 46 -10.31 -18.17 1.62
C PRO A 46 -10.84 -17.83 0.22
N LEU A 47 -11.32 -16.61 0.00
CA LEU A 47 -11.89 -16.15 -1.27
C LEU A 47 -10.91 -15.27 -2.07
N SER A 48 -9.75 -14.95 -1.49
CA SER A 48 -8.71 -14.13 -2.10
C SER A 48 -7.62 -14.96 -2.77
N GLY A 49 -6.75 -14.32 -3.54
CA GLY A 49 -5.58 -14.91 -4.18
C GLY A 49 -5.59 -14.85 -5.71
N SER A 50 -6.72 -14.45 -6.32
CA SER A 50 -6.88 -14.31 -7.78
C SER A 50 -6.60 -12.90 -8.29
N GLY A 51 -6.70 -11.88 -7.42
CA GLY A 51 -6.43 -10.49 -7.76
C GLY A 51 -4.96 -10.22 -7.99
N TYR A 52 -4.67 -9.23 -8.83
CA TYR A 52 -3.33 -8.73 -9.10
C TYR A 52 -3.19 -7.29 -8.67
N THR A 53 -2.13 -6.99 -7.93
CA THR A 53 -1.88 -5.66 -7.37
C THR A 53 -0.80 -4.92 -8.13
N VAL A 54 -1.09 -3.67 -8.52
CA VAL A 54 -0.14 -2.76 -9.14
C VAL A 54 0.08 -1.57 -8.22
N GLY A 55 1.28 -1.44 -7.68
CA GLY A 55 1.68 -0.32 -6.84
C GLY A 55 2.21 0.84 -7.68
N LEU A 56 1.72 2.06 -7.45
CA LEU A 56 2.24 3.27 -8.06
C LEU A 56 2.88 4.15 -6.98
N THR A 57 4.18 4.37 -7.09
CA THR A 57 4.96 5.25 -6.21
C THR A 57 5.84 6.20 -7.01
N GLY A 58 6.55 7.07 -6.34
CA GLY A 58 7.47 8.02 -6.98
C GLY A 58 7.38 9.41 -6.37
N ALA A 59 8.19 10.32 -6.90
CA ALA A 59 8.35 11.67 -6.35
C ALA A 59 7.02 12.44 -6.23
N PRO A 60 6.90 13.38 -5.27
CA PRO A 60 5.78 14.31 -5.23
C PRO A 60 5.72 15.11 -6.50
N GLY A 61 4.51 15.40 -6.93
CA GLY A 61 4.32 16.16 -8.15
C GLY A 61 4.70 15.41 -9.43
N ALA A 62 5.10 14.11 -9.36
CA ALA A 62 5.35 13.30 -10.54
C ALA A 62 4.10 13.06 -11.40
N GLY A 63 2.91 13.34 -10.85
CA GLY A 63 1.66 13.19 -11.57
C GLY A 63 1.06 11.79 -11.46
N LYS A 64 1.39 11.05 -10.39
CA LYS A 64 0.86 9.70 -10.13
C LYS A 64 -0.66 9.64 -10.25
N SER A 65 -1.39 10.47 -9.54
CA SER A 65 -2.87 10.45 -9.53
C SER A 65 -3.47 10.78 -10.89
N THR A 66 -2.83 11.64 -11.69
CA THR A 66 -3.25 11.91 -13.07
C THR A 66 -2.98 10.69 -13.96
N LEU A 67 -1.83 10.07 -13.81
CA LEU A 67 -1.48 8.85 -14.53
C LEU A 67 -2.40 7.68 -14.13
N THR A 68 -2.69 7.53 -12.83
CA THR A 68 -3.66 6.54 -12.32
C THR A 68 -5.03 6.75 -12.93
N SER A 69 -5.51 8.00 -13.02
CA SER A 69 -6.80 8.31 -13.66
C SER A 69 -6.82 7.90 -15.14
N SER A 70 -5.77 8.21 -15.90
CA SER A 70 -5.65 7.81 -17.31
C SER A 70 -5.54 6.29 -17.47
N LEU A 71 -4.82 5.62 -16.57
CA LEU A 71 -4.73 4.15 -16.56
C LEU A 71 -6.10 3.52 -16.27
N ILE A 72 -6.87 4.06 -15.32
CA ILE A 72 -8.26 3.62 -15.07
C ILE A 72 -9.08 3.75 -16.35
N GLY A 73 -9.03 4.89 -17.04
CA GLY A 73 -9.74 5.10 -18.30
C GLY A 73 -9.37 4.08 -19.37
N HIS A 74 -8.07 3.80 -19.52
CA HIS A 74 -7.57 2.79 -20.46
C HIS A 74 -8.07 1.37 -20.14
N LEU A 75 -8.06 0.99 -18.87
CA LEU A 75 -8.53 -0.32 -18.41
C LEU A 75 -10.05 -0.44 -18.54
N ARG A 76 -10.79 0.63 -18.25
CA ARG A 76 -12.26 0.66 -18.41
C ARG A 76 -12.69 0.58 -19.87
N ALA A 77 -11.91 1.13 -20.78
CA ALA A 77 -12.16 0.96 -22.23
C ALA A 77 -12.05 -0.51 -22.69
N GLN A 78 -11.41 -1.38 -21.89
CA GLN A 78 -11.32 -2.83 -22.08
C GLN A 78 -12.34 -3.61 -21.21
N ASP A 79 -13.34 -2.95 -20.62
CA ASP A 79 -14.33 -3.52 -19.71
C ASP A 79 -13.76 -4.19 -18.45
N LEU A 80 -12.52 -3.84 -18.05
CA LEU A 80 -11.90 -4.38 -16.85
C LEU A 80 -12.43 -3.67 -15.61
N GLU A 81 -12.78 -4.43 -14.58
CA GLU A 81 -13.16 -3.91 -13.27
C GLU A 81 -11.93 -3.65 -12.40
N ILE A 82 -11.89 -2.47 -11.76
CA ILE A 82 -10.72 -1.97 -11.07
C ILE A 82 -11.08 -1.49 -9.68
N ALA A 83 -10.23 -1.80 -8.72
CA ALA A 83 -10.23 -1.10 -7.44
C ALA A 83 -8.97 -0.24 -7.30
N VAL A 84 -9.10 0.93 -6.68
CA VAL A 84 -8.01 1.84 -6.39
C VAL A 84 -7.98 2.12 -4.88
N LEU A 85 -6.83 1.86 -4.27
CA LEU A 85 -6.51 2.27 -2.92
C LEU A 85 -5.50 3.42 -2.98
N ALA A 86 -5.95 4.64 -2.70
CA ALA A 86 -5.09 5.80 -2.58
C ALA A 86 -4.62 5.91 -1.12
N ILE A 87 -3.31 5.76 -0.90
CA ILE A 87 -2.71 5.77 0.43
C ILE A 87 -2.17 7.18 0.70
N ASP A 88 -2.89 7.93 1.51
CA ASP A 88 -2.56 9.31 1.85
C ASP A 88 -1.85 9.42 3.21
N PRO A 89 -0.92 10.37 3.40
CA PRO A 89 -0.45 10.69 4.73
C PRO A 89 -1.62 11.14 5.60
N SER A 90 -1.60 10.73 6.87
CA SER A 90 -2.62 11.12 7.83
C SER A 90 -2.55 12.62 8.10
N SER A 91 -3.71 13.27 8.18
CA SER A 91 -3.80 14.62 8.74
C SER A 91 -3.37 14.59 10.21
N PRO A 92 -2.39 15.42 10.64
CA PRO A 92 -1.97 15.49 12.03
C PRO A 92 -3.11 15.97 12.96
N PHE A 93 -4.15 16.61 12.41
CA PHE A 93 -5.27 17.16 13.17
C PHE A 93 -6.47 16.23 13.26
N THR A 94 -6.77 15.48 12.19
CA THR A 94 -7.99 14.65 12.12
C THR A 94 -7.69 13.17 12.12
N GLY A 95 -6.44 12.75 11.89
CA GLY A 95 -6.03 11.36 11.71
C GLY A 95 -6.63 10.68 10.47
N GLY A 96 -7.37 11.42 9.64
CA GLY A 96 -7.96 10.95 8.38
C GLY A 96 -7.09 11.26 7.17
N ALA A 97 -7.37 10.65 6.02
CA ALA A 97 -6.71 10.92 4.75
C ALA A 97 -6.88 12.40 4.33
N ILE A 98 -5.82 13.00 3.80
CA ILE A 98 -5.87 14.35 3.26
C ILE A 98 -6.53 14.27 1.89
N LEU A 99 -7.77 14.75 1.76
CA LEU A 99 -8.71 14.56 0.65
C LEU A 99 -8.26 15.05 -0.75
N GLY A 100 -6.98 15.40 -0.96
CA GLY A 100 -6.49 15.97 -2.22
C GLY A 100 -6.67 15.10 -3.47
N ASP A 101 -6.58 13.77 -3.33
CA ASP A 101 -6.58 12.86 -4.49
C ASP A 101 -7.97 12.41 -4.92
N ARG A 102 -8.95 12.42 -4.03
CA ARG A 102 -10.35 12.16 -4.42
C ARG A 102 -10.85 13.11 -5.51
N VAL A 103 -10.36 14.34 -5.50
CA VAL A 103 -10.75 15.36 -6.49
C VAL A 103 -10.22 15.03 -7.89
N ARG A 104 -9.07 14.38 -7.98
CA ARG A 104 -8.40 14.09 -9.27
C ARG A 104 -8.94 12.84 -9.98
N MET A 105 -9.64 11.95 -9.26
CA MET A 105 -10.25 10.74 -9.81
C MET A 105 -11.79 10.79 -9.82
N GLN A 106 -12.38 11.98 -9.63
CA GLN A 106 -13.85 12.17 -9.59
C GLN A 106 -14.54 11.72 -10.87
N ASP A 107 -13.87 11.81 -12.00
CA ASP A 107 -14.42 11.40 -13.31
C ASP A 107 -14.79 9.91 -13.36
N HIS A 108 -14.12 9.07 -12.53
CA HIS A 108 -14.39 7.64 -12.44
C HIS A 108 -15.29 7.25 -11.26
N ALA A 109 -15.69 8.20 -10.40
CA ALA A 109 -16.44 7.89 -9.17
C ALA A 109 -17.84 7.32 -9.42
N THR A 110 -18.43 7.63 -10.57
CA THR A 110 -19.76 7.14 -10.99
C THR A 110 -19.71 5.87 -11.82
N ASP A 111 -18.53 5.45 -12.28
CA ASP A 111 -18.39 4.20 -13.04
C ASP A 111 -18.62 2.98 -12.12
N PRO A 112 -19.59 2.09 -12.44
CA PRO A 112 -19.84 0.90 -11.63
C PRO A 112 -18.66 -0.09 -11.62
N GLY A 113 -17.83 -0.10 -12.66
CA GLY A 113 -16.64 -0.95 -12.75
C GLY A 113 -15.43 -0.42 -11.98
N VAL A 114 -15.53 0.78 -11.40
CA VAL A 114 -14.42 1.40 -10.66
C VAL A 114 -14.80 1.58 -9.19
N PHE A 115 -13.96 1.13 -8.29
CA PHE A 115 -14.08 1.40 -6.86
C PHE A 115 -12.84 2.14 -6.36
N ILE A 116 -13.01 3.34 -5.82
CA ILE A 116 -11.90 4.17 -5.31
C ILE A 116 -12.06 4.40 -3.82
N ARG A 117 -10.99 4.17 -3.07
CA ARG A 117 -10.92 4.40 -1.63
C ARG A 117 -9.62 5.07 -1.23
N SER A 118 -9.68 6.22 -0.56
CA SER A 118 -8.54 6.79 0.15
C SER A 118 -8.42 6.18 1.53
N MET A 119 -7.20 5.79 1.92
CA MET A 119 -6.84 5.28 3.24
C MET A 119 -5.76 6.15 3.85
N ALA A 120 -5.84 6.38 5.16
CA ALA A 120 -4.89 7.23 5.88
C ALA A 120 -3.75 6.41 6.49
N THR A 121 -2.52 6.93 6.44
CA THR A 121 -1.33 6.26 7.02
C THR A 121 -1.28 6.24 8.55
N ARG A 122 -2.16 6.96 9.24
CA ARG A 122 -2.32 7.06 10.71
C ARG A 122 -1.04 6.97 11.54
N GLY A 123 0.07 7.53 11.09
CA GLY A 123 1.26 7.93 11.85
C GLY A 123 1.90 6.95 12.86
N HIS A 124 1.49 5.70 12.93
CA HIS A 124 2.01 4.72 13.87
C HIS A 124 2.68 3.57 13.12
N LEU A 125 3.91 3.30 13.48
CA LEU A 125 4.65 2.08 13.16
C LEU A 125 3.72 0.86 13.37
N GLY A 126 3.26 0.22 12.30
CA GLY A 126 2.46 -1.00 12.33
C GLY A 126 0.98 -0.90 11.91
N GLY A 127 0.31 0.25 12.02
CA GLY A 127 -1.15 0.32 11.73
C GLY A 127 -1.52 0.25 10.25
N LEU A 128 -0.74 0.88 9.38
CA LEU A 128 -1.00 0.88 7.95
C LEU A 128 -0.47 -0.36 7.25
N SER A 129 0.61 -0.92 7.78
CA SER A 129 1.23 -2.11 7.19
C SER A 129 0.27 -3.30 7.19
N LEU A 130 -0.71 -3.36 8.10
CA LEU A 130 -1.73 -4.39 8.16
C LEU A 130 -3.04 -4.02 7.45
N ALA A 131 -3.46 -2.75 7.48
CA ALA A 131 -4.73 -2.33 6.89
C ALA A 131 -4.74 -2.41 5.36
N THR A 132 -3.61 -2.09 4.71
CA THR A 132 -3.52 -2.14 3.23
C THR A 132 -3.59 -3.57 2.68
N PRO A 133 -2.80 -4.55 3.17
CA PRO A 133 -2.94 -5.95 2.76
C PRO A 133 -4.34 -6.52 3.01
N GLU A 134 -4.96 -6.20 4.14
CA GLU A 134 -6.34 -6.63 4.44
C GLU A 134 -7.37 -5.99 3.50
N ALA A 135 -7.21 -4.71 3.16
CA ALA A 135 -8.08 -4.02 2.21
C ALA A 135 -7.95 -4.62 0.79
N VAL A 136 -6.72 -4.87 0.33
CA VAL A 136 -6.45 -5.58 -0.94
C VAL A 136 -7.13 -6.94 -0.94
N ARG A 137 -7.01 -7.71 0.14
CA ARG A 137 -7.61 -9.04 0.30
C ARG A 137 -9.13 -9.00 0.21
N VAL A 138 -9.78 -8.01 0.81
CA VAL A 138 -11.23 -7.83 0.71
C VAL A 138 -11.64 -7.48 -0.72
N LEU A 139 -10.91 -6.59 -1.39
CA LEU A 139 -11.17 -6.23 -2.78
C LEU A 139 -11.03 -7.43 -3.73
N ASP A 140 -10.02 -8.25 -3.53
CA ASP A 140 -9.82 -9.50 -4.26
C ASP A 140 -10.95 -10.50 -3.98
N ALA A 141 -11.31 -10.71 -2.70
CA ALA A 141 -12.38 -11.62 -2.28
C ALA A 141 -13.75 -11.29 -2.87
N ILE A 142 -14.03 -10.01 -3.15
CA ILE A 142 -15.25 -9.57 -3.82
C ILE A 142 -15.14 -9.56 -5.37
N GLY A 143 -14.05 -10.12 -5.92
CA GLY A 143 -13.87 -10.34 -7.35
C GLY A 143 -13.16 -9.23 -8.11
N ARG A 144 -12.52 -8.25 -7.44
CA ARG A 144 -11.71 -7.23 -8.14
C ARG A 144 -10.38 -7.84 -8.58
N LYS A 145 -10.25 -8.08 -9.89
CA LYS A 145 -9.06 -8.73 -10.46
C LYS A 145 -7.85 -7.80 -10.53
N TRP A 146 -8.10 -6.49 -10.69
CA TRP A 146 -7.04 -5.48 -10.77
C TRP A 146 -7.19 -4.49 -9.64
N ILE A 147 -6.14 -4.37 -8.83
CA ILE A 147 -6.11 -3.50 -7.65
C ILE A 147 -4.91 -2.58 -7.77
N LEU A 148 -5.18 -1.30 -8.01
CA LEU A 148 -4.16 -0.26 -8.05
C LEU A 148 -3.95 0.29 -6.64
N VAL A 149 -2.71 0.32 -6.17
CA VAL A 149 -2.33 0.90 -4.87
C VAL A 149 -1.46 2.11 -5.15
N GLU A 150 -2.03 3.30 -5.05
CA GLU A 150 -1.33 4.55 -5.26
C GLU A 150 -0.88 5.14 -3.94
N THR A 151 0.40 5.52 -3.83
CA THR A 151 0.93 6.22 -2.67
C THR A 151 1.03 7.72 -2.93
N VAL A 152 0.57 8.50 -1.94
CA VAL A 152 0.60 9.96 -1.99
C VAL A 152 1.57 10.46 -0.93
N GLY A 153 2.63 11.14 -1.36
CA GLY A 153 3.62 11.72 -0.45
C GLY A 153 5.05 11.35 -0.78
N VAL A 154 5.93 11.60 0.16
CA VAL A 154 7.38 11.43 0.09
C VAL A 154 7.86 10.76 1.35
N GLY A 155 8.33 9.54 1.25
CA GLY A 155 8.99 8.91 2.37
C GLY A 155 9.24 7.42 2.18
N LEU A 156 9.92 6.82 3.15
CA LEU A 156 10.19 5.39 3.17
C LEU A 156 8.91 4.55 3.23
N VAL A 157 7.84 5.10 3.84
CA VAL A 157 6.55 4.41 4.00
C VAL A 157 5.86 4.21 2.64
N GLU A 158 5.94 5.20 1.75
CA GLU A 158 5.35 5.13 0.41
C GLU A 158 6.08 4.11 -0.47
N VAL A 159 7.40 4.03 -0.34
CA VAL A 159 8.23 3.01 -0.98
C VAL A 159 7.86 1.63 -0.48
N GLU A 160 7.69 1.47 0.84
CA GLU A 160 7.33 0.21 1.46
C GLU A 160 5.95 -0.30 1.03
N VAL A 161 4.95 0.59 0.99
CA VAL A 161 3.58 0.21 0.59
C VAL A 161 3.52 -0.22 -0.87
N ALA A 162 4.18 0.53 -1.77
CA ALA A 162 4.22 0.17 -3.18
C ALA A 162 5.01 -1.11 -3.43
N GLY A 163 6.12 -1.32 -2.72
CA GLY A 163 6.92 -2.56 -2.79
C GLY A 163 6.18 -3.81 -2.32
N LYS A 164 5.02 -3.66 -1.66
CA LYS A 164 4.12 -4.76 -1.30
C LYS A 164 3.15 -5.16 -2.42
N ALA A 165 3.17 -4.53 -3.59
CA ALA A 165 2.36 -4.91 -4.75
C ALA A 165 2.98 -6.10 -5.53
N ASP A 166 2.22 -6.67 -6.46
CA ASP A 166 2.71 -7.73 -7.34
C ASP A 166 3.60 -7.15 -8.45
N THR A 167 3.23 -5.96 -8.96
CA THR A 167 4.08 -5.11 -9.83
C THR A 167 4.20 -3.73 -9.19
N THR A 168 5.40 -3.19 -9.12
CA THR A 168 5.66 -1.83 -8.65
C THR A 168 6.06 -0.92 -9.81
N VAL A 169 5.27 0.11 -10.04
CA VAL A 169 5.51 1.18 -11.02
C VAL A 169 6.08 2.39 -10.29
N VAL A 170 7.31 2.77 -10.64
CA VAL A 170 7.97 3.96 -10.09
C VAL A 170 7.87 5.11 -11.08
N VAL A 171 7.17 6.18 -10.68
CA VAL A 171 6.89 7.35 -11.50
C VAL A 171 7.86 8.48 -11.19
N VAL A 172 8.60 8.91 -12.18
CA VAL A 172 9.55 10.04 -12.12
C VAL A 172 9.16 11.14 -13.12
N ASN A 173 9.78 12.30 -13.00
CA ASN A 173 9.65 13.42 -13.95
C ASN A 173 10.96 13.64 -14.71
N PRO A 174 10.93 14.31 -15.88
CA PRO A 174 12.12 14.89 -16.48
C PRO A 174 12.85 15.79 -15.49
N GLY A 175 14.18 15.65 -15.40
CA GLY A 175 15.02 16.36 -14.44
C GLY A 175 15.07 15.74 -13.03
N TRP A 176 14.60 14.53 -12.85
CA TRP A 176 14.66 13.79 -11.58
C TRP A 176 16.10 13.55 -11.07
N GLY A 177 17.10 13.68 -11.96
CA GLY A 177 18.52 13.47 -11.68
C GLY A 177 19.08 14.28 -10.49
N ASP A 178 18.67 15.53 -10.33
CA ASP A 178 19.33 16.51 -9.46
C ASP A 178 18.85 16.54 -7.99
N SER A 179 17.69 16.02 -7.67
CA SER A 179 17.03 16.45 -6.44
C SER A 179 17.02 15.47 -5.26
N VAL A 180 17.28 14.15 -5.40
CA VAL A 180 17.14 13.21 -4.26
C VAL A 180 18.02 11.96 -4.36
N GLN A 181 19.30 12.05 -4.05
CA GLN A 181 20.21 10.88 -4.08
C GLN A 181 19.85 9.79 -3.05
N ALA A 182 19.35 10.14 -1.87
CA ALA A 182 19.06 9.18 -0.81
C ALA A 182 17.82 8.29 -1.08
N ASN A 183 16.78 8.84 -1.75
CA ASN A 183 15.57 8.08 -2.09
C ASN A 183 15.70 7.27 -3.39
N LYS A 184 16.74 7.54 -4.20
CA LYS A 184 16.94 6.86 -5.49
C LYS A 184 17.23 5.38 -5.30
N ALA A 185 18.10 5.01 -4.36
CA ALA A 185 18.48 3.63 -4.11
C ALA A 185 17.26 2.76 -3.73
N GLY A 186 16.44 3.22 -2.79
CA GLY A 186 15.24 2.47 -2.37
C GLY A 186 14.19 2.34 -3.48
N LEU A 187 14.03 3.36 -4.33
CA LEU A 187 13.10 3.29 -5.48
C LEU A 187 13.60 2.34 -6.58
N MET A 188 14.93 2.26 -6.77
CA MET A 188 15.53 1.35 -7.73
C MET A 188 15.35 -0.13 -7.34
N GLU A 189 15.45 -0.43 -6.05
CA GLU A 189 15.33 -1.80 -5.54
C GLU A 189 13.92 -2.38 -5.68
N ILE A 190 12.88 -1.52 -5.69
CA ILE A 190 11.48 -1.98 -5.73
C ILE A 190 10.83 -1.88 -7.10
N ALA A 191 11.46 -1.19 -8.06
CA ALA A 191 10.85 -0.92 -9.36
C ALA A 191 10.79 -2.16 -10.24
N ASP A 192 9.60 -2.52 -10.68
CA ASP A 192 9.38 -3.49 -11.75
C ASP A 192 9.17 -2.78 -13.11
N VAL A 193 8.69 -1.54 -13.09
CA VAL A 193 8.52 -0.66 -14.27
C VAL A 193 8.88 0.76 -13.87
N PHE A 194 9.68 1.45 -14.67
CA PHE A 194 9.89 2.89 -14.54
C PHE A 194 8.99 3.65 -15.50
N VAL A 195 8.43 4.74 -15.03
CA VAL A 195 7.64 5.68 -15.83
C VAL A 195 8.27 7.06 -15.76
N ILE A 196 8.63 7.64 -16.91
CA ILE A 196 8.97 9.06 -17.02
C ILE A 196 7.68 9.79 -17.41
N ASN A 197 6.93 10.27 -16.42
CA ASN A 197 5.70 11.01 -16.67
C ASN A 197 5.99 12.46 -17.04
N LYS A 198 5.03 13.13 -17.68
CA LYS A 198 5.19 14.48 -18.27
C LYS A 198 6.25 14.49 -19.36
N ALA A 199 6.20 13.46 -20.22
CA ALA A 199 7.15 13.28 -21.31
C ALA A 199 7.00 14.35 -22.42
N ASP A 200 5.99 15.20 -22.33
CA ASP A 200 5.85 16.43 -23.12
C ASP A 200 6.87 17.53 -22.74
N ARG A 201 7.60 17.35 -21.63
CA ARG A 201 8.60 18.30 -21.15
C ARG A 201 10.01 17.95 -21.62
N LYS A 202 10.88 18.95 -21.66
CA LYS A 202 12.31 18.76 -21.95
C LYS A 202 12.98 17.93 -20.84
N GLY A 203 14.01 17.15 -21.20
CA GLY A 203 14.81 16.37 -20.25
C GLY A 203 14.43 14.89 -20.16
N VAL A 204 13.46 14.40 -20.92
CA VAL A 204 13.05 12.98 -20.94
C VAL A 204 14.21 12.06 -21.31
N GLU A 205 14.94 12.39 -22.39
CA GLU A 205 16.06 11.59 -22.88
C GLU A 205 17.23 11.53 -21.89
N GLU A 206 17.47 12.62 -21.16
CA GLU A 206 18.49 12.69 -20.12
C GLU A 206 18.08 11.81 -18.93
N THR A 207 16.85 11.96 -18.43
CA THR A 207 16.31 11.14 -17.34
C THR A 207 16.28 9.65 -17.73
N SER A 208 15.95 9.32 -18.98
CA SER A 208 15.99 7.94 -19.48
C SER A 208 17.40 7.37 -19.47
N ARG A 209 18.39 8.15 -19.91
CA ARG A 209 19.82 7.74 -19.88
C ARG A 209 20.30 7.51 -18.45
N ASP A 210 19.94 8.40 -17.53
CA ASP A 210 20.31 8.28 -16.12
C ASP A 210 19.72 6.99 -15.51
N LEU A 211 18.45 6.70 -15.77
CA LEU A 211 17.81 5.47 -15.32
C LEU A 211 18.46 4.23 -15.93
N MET A 212 18.79 4.25 -17.24
CA MET A 212 19.49 3.14 -17.90
C MET A 212 20.85 2.89 -17.27
N GLN A 213 21.63 3.95 -17.04
CA GLN A 213 22.94 3.83 -16.37
C GLN A 213 22.82 3.24 -14.96
N MET A 214 21.81 3.66 -14.20
CA MET A 214 21.56 3.10 -12.86
C MET A 214 21.19 1.62 -12.93
N LEU A 215 20.37 1.21 -13.91
CA LEU A 215 20.02 -0.20 -14.13
C LEU A 215 21.23 -1.02 -14.60
N ASP A 216 22.14 -0.44 -15.39
CA ASP A 216 23.37 -1.10 -15.83
C ASP A 216 24.39 -1.29 -14.69
N LEU A 217 24.36 -0.43 -13.67
CA LEU A 217 25.18 -0.54 -12.48
C LEU A 217 24.63 -1.54 -11.47
N SER A 218 23.36 -1.94 -11.61
CA SER A 218 22.76 -2.97 -10.75
C SER A 218 23.25 -4.34 -11.20
N ASP A 219 23.87 -5.13 -10.32
CA ASP A 219 24.27 -6.53 -10.57
C ASP A 219 23.04 -7.43 -10.69
N LEU A 220 22.19 -7.18 -11.68
CA LEU A 220 21.04 -8.04 -11.94
C LEU A 220 21.52 -9.36 -12.59
N PRO A 221 21.10 -10.53 -12.10
CA PRO A 221 21.36 -11.79 -12.76
C PRO A 221 20.88 -11.77 -14.22
N HIS A 222 21.59 -12.46 -15.12
CA HIS A 222 21.39 -12.40 -16.57
C HIS A 222 19.94 -12.75 -17.00
N ASP A 223 19.27 -13.61 -16.22
CA ASP A 223 17.91 -14.09 -16.51
C ASP A 223 16.84 -13.41 -15.63
N SER A 224 17.20 -12.32 -14.92
CA SER A 224 16.26 -11.58 -14.09
C SER A 224 15.47 -10.57 -14.91
N TRP A 225 14.31 -10.18 -14.39
CA TRP A 225 13.52 -9.08 -14.95
C TRP A 225 14.34 -7.78 -14.96
N ARG A 226 14.46 -7.16 -16.14
CA ARG A 226 15.01 -5.81 -16.25
C ARG A 226 13.86 -4.83 -16.41
N PRO A 227 13.66 -3.89 -15.45
CA PRO A 227 12.57 -2.93 -15.51
C PRO A 227 12.60 -2.09 -16.81
N PRO A 228 11.54 -2.08 -17.61
CA PRO A 228 11.43 -1.16 -18.75
C PRO A 228 11.23 0.27 -18.26
N ILE A 229 11.60 1.24 -19.10
CA ILE A 229 11.41 2.67 -18.89
C ILE A 229 10.40 3.16 -19.91
N VAL A 230 9.23 3.59 -19.44
CA VAL A 230 8.10 4.00 -20.30
C VAL A 230 7.86 5.50 -20.16
N PRO A 231 8.03 6.30 -21.23
CA PRO A 231 7.63 7.70 -21.22
C PRO A 231 6.10 7.82 -21.32
N THR A 232 5.49 8.70 -20.51
CA THR A 232 4.04 8.92 -20.48
C THR A 232 3.69 10.41 -20.35
N VAL A 233 2.52 10.78 -20.87
CA VAL A 233 1.89 12.06 -20.61
C VAL A 233 0.54 11.78 -19.95
N GLY A 234 0.54 11.71 -18.62
CA GLY A 234 -0.66 11.28 -17.85
C GLY A 234 -1.89 12.17 -18.04
N SER A 235 -1.73 13.42 -18.54
CA SER A 235 -2.86 14.30 -18.83
C SER A 235 -3.57 13.99 -20.16
N THR A 236 -2.87 13.40 -21.13
CA THR A 236 -3.40 13.06 -22.45
C THR A 236 -3.64 11.56 -22.63
N GLY A 237 -3.04 10.73 -21.77
CA GLY A 237 -3.05 9.28 -21.88
C GLY A 237 -2.00 8.71 -22.84
N GLU A 238 -1.13 9.54 -23.41
CA GLU A 238 -0.01 9.09 -24.24
C GLU A 238 0.96 8.22 -23.40
N GLY A 239 1.37 7.08 -23.97
CA GLY A 239 2.24 6.10 -23.30
C GLY A 239 1.53 5.23 -22.25
N VAL A 240 0.23 5.44 -21.97
CA VAL A 240 -0.51 4.62 -21.01
C VAL A 240 -0.77 3.20 -21.53
N PRO A 241 -1.11 2.95 -22.80
CA PRO A 241 -1.16 1.59 -23.34
C PRO A 241 0.17 0.85 -23.17
N GLU A 242 1.29 1.47 -23.49
CA GLU A 242 2.64 0.90 -23.37
C GLU A 242 3.00 0.62 -21.90
N LEU A 243 2.60 1.48 -20.97
CA LEU A 243 2.72 1.22 -19.55
C LEU A 243 1.93 -0.02 -19.15
N TRP A 244 0.71 -0.15 -19.65
CA TRP A 244 -0.12 -1.32 -19.33
C TRP A 244 0.47 -2.61 -19.89
N GLU A 245 0.99 -2.58 -21.13
CA GLU A 245 1.70 -3.71 -21.72
C GLU A 245 2.95 -4.09 -20.89
N ALA A 246 3.70 -3.13 -20.37
CA ALA A 246 4.84 -3.37 -19.50
C ALA A 246 4.41 -4.05 -18.17
N VAL A 247 3.28 -3.64 -17.58
CA VAL A 247 2.71 -4.28 -16.39
C VAL A 247 2.29 -5.73 -16.70
N LEU A 248 1.65 -5.97 -17.83
CA LEU A 248 1.25 -7.33 -18.25
C LEU A 248 2.47 -8.22 -18.52
N ALA A 249 3.50 -7.70 -19.18
CA ALA A 249 4.74 -8.42 -19.44
C ALA A 249 5.48 -8.80 -18.13
N HIS A 250 5.53 -7.87 -17.15
CA HIS A 250 6.08 -8.19 -15.83
C HIS A 250 5.24 -9.27 -15.12
N ARG A 251 3.92 -9.18 -15.19
CA ARG A 251 3.04 -10.21 -14.62
C ARG A 251 3.34 -11.59 -15.21
N GLU A 252 3.42 -11.70 -16.52
CA GLU A 252 3.71 -12.96 -17.23
C GLU A 252 5.08 -13.52 -16.81
N TYR A 253 6.11 -12.65 -16.73
CA TYR A 253 7.42 -13.02 -16.22
C TYR A 253 7.36 -13.52 -14.78
N ALA A 254 6.71 -12.77 -13.89
CA ALA A 254 6.63 -13.11 -12.47
C ALA A 254 5.84 -14.41 -12.21
N GLU A 255 4.79 -14.68 -13.02
CA GLU A 255 4.02 -15.92 -12.97
C GLU A 255 4.86 -17.11 -13.50
N SER A 256 5.47 -16.98 -14.67
CA SER A 256 6.23 -18.06 -15.34
C SER A 256 7.53 -18.42 -14.60
N SER A 257 8.22 -17.44 -14.03
CA SER A 257 9.44 -17.66 -13.23
C SER A 257 9.18 -18.18 -11.81
N GLY A 258 7.92 -18.17 -11.35
CA GLY A 258 7.56 -18.47 -9.96
C GLY A 258 7.78 -17.31 -8.97
N GLN A 259 8.35 -16.19 -9.42
CA GLN A 259 8.68 -15.05 -8.56
C GLN A 259 7.45 -14.44 -7.89
N LEU A 260 6.29 -14.44 -8.57
CA LEU A 260 5.03 -13.96 -8.00
C LEU A 260 4.67 -14.74 -6.73
N ARG A 261 4.79 -16.07 -6.76
CA ARG A 261 4.51 -16.93 -5.62
C ARG A 261 5.47 -16.69 -4.46
N GLU A 262 6.75 -16.53 -4.76
CA GLU A 262 7.77 -16.23 -3.75
C GLU A 262 7.56 -14.87 -3.08
N ARG A 263 7.31 -13.82 -3.87
CA ARG A 263 6.99 -12.48 -3.36
C ARG A 263 5.74 -12.48 -2.48
N ARG A 264 4.67 -13.16 -2.91
CA ARG A 264 3.44 -13.29 -2.11
C ARG A 264 3.67 -14.06 -0.83
N ALA A 265 4.43 -15.16 -0.88
CA ALA A 265 4.78 -15.93 0.32
C ALA A 265 5.65 -15.13 1.30
N PHE A 266 6.61 -14.35 0.80
CA PHE A 266 7.42 -13.45 1.63
C PHE A 266 6.54 -12.42 2.33
N ARG A 267 5.65 -11.73 1.61
CA ARG A 267 4.73 -10.72 2.17
C ARG A 267 3.83 -11.30 3.25
N LEU A 268 3.29 -12.51 3.03
CA LEU A 268 2.45 -13.18 4.04
C LEU A 268 3.24 -13.54 5.32
N ARG A 269 4.52 -13.91 5.19
CA ARG A 269 5.37 -14.15 6.35
C ARG A 269 5.64 -12.86 7.13
N GLU A 270 5.94 -11.77 6.43
CA GLU A 270 6.12 -10.45 7.07
C GLU A 270 4.83 -9.95 7.73
N GLU A 271 3.68 -10.07 7.05
CA GLU A 271 2.37 -9.75 7.62
C GLU A 271 2.10 -10.55 8.91
N LEU A 272 2.40 -11.86 8.91
CA LEU A 272 2.26 -12.69 10.10
C LEU A 272 3.15 -12.22 11.25
N ARG A 273 4.43 -11.91 10.96
CA ARG A 273 5.36 -11.36 11.97
C ARG A 273 4.83 -10.06 12.56
N GLU A 274 4.32 -9.18 11.72
CA GLU A 274 3.80 -7.88 12.14
C GLU A 274 2.51 -8.00 12.95
N ILE A 275 1.60 -8.94 12.59
CA ILE A 275 0.42 -9.27 13.40
C ILE A 275 0.85 -9.73 14.79
N VAL A 276 1.84 -10.63 14.87
CA VAL A 276 2.35 -11.14 16.16
C VAL A 276 2.95 -9.99 16.97
N ALA A 277 3.83 -9.18 16.37
CA ALA A 277 4.47 -8.04 17.04
C ALA A 277 3.43 -7.03 17.54
N THR A 278 2.44 -6.69 16.72
CA THR A 278 1.34 -5.77 17.09
C THR A 278 0.51 -6.32 18.26
N ARG A 279 0.21 -7.61 18.27
CA ARG A 279 -0.54 -8.25 19.36
C ARG A 279 0.27 -8.30 20.66
N LEU A 280 1.55 -8.64 20.57
CA LEU A 280 2.46 -8.61 21.73
C LEU A 280 2.63 -7.18 22.27
N GLY A 281 2.82 -6.20 21.39
CA GLY A 281 2.91 -4.79 21.80
C GLY A 281 1.61 -4.26 22.45
N ARG A 282 0.43 -4.72 22.00
CA ARG A 282 -0.85 -4.38 22.65
C ARG A 282 -0.92 -5.01 24.04
N ARG A 283 -0.51 -6.28 24.19
CA ARG A 283 -0.47 -6.97 25.47
C ARG A 283 0.51 -6.28 26.44
N ALA A 284 1.69 -5.91 25.96
CA ALA A 284 2.69 -5.15 26.71
C ALA A 284 2.10 -3.82 27.25
N ARG A 285 1.43 -3.04 26.38
CA ARG A 285 0.78 -1.79 26.82
C ARG A 285 -0.30 -1.98 27.88
N GLN A 286 -1.00 -3.11 27.88
CA GLN A 286 -1.98 -3.43 28.94
C GLN A 286 -1.32 -3.69 30.28
N ILE A 287 -0.11 -4.26 30.28
CA ILE A 287 0.66 -4.53 31.48
C ILE A 287 1.32 -3.24 31.99
N CYS A 288 1.82 -2.40 31.08
CA CYS A 288 2.38 -1.07 31.42
C CYS A 288 1.27 -0.09 31.83
N SER A 289 0.44 -0.49 32.82
CA SER A 289 -0.62 0.33 33.40
C SER A 289 -1.03 -0.22 34.77
N GLY A 290 -1.58 0.64 35.61
CA GLY A 290 -2.05 0.31 36.94
C GLY A 290 -0.98 0.41 38.02
N GLU A 291 -1.38 0.07 39.27
CA GLU A 291 -0.60 0.36 40.47
C GLU A 291 0.84 -0.20 40.45
N ARG A 292 1.02 -1.42 39.91
CA ARG A 292 2.39 -2.02 39.81
C ARG A 292 3.29 -1.25 38.84
N TRP A 293 2.75 -0.80 37.69
CA TRP A 293 3.45 0.03 36.75
C TRP A 293 3.86 1.36 37.39
N ASP A 294 2.93 2.02 38.10
CA ASP A 294 3.18 3.29 38.75
C ASP A 294 4.27 3.15 39.81
N GLN A 295 4.22 2.10 40.65
CA GLN A 295 5.26 1.81 41.67
C GLN A 295 6.65 1.61 41.06
N LEU A 296 6.76 0.82 39.97
CA LEU A 296 8.05 0.58 39.31
C LEU A 296 8.55 1.83 38.57
N THR A 297 7.66 2.60 37.99
CA THR A 297 8.01 3.87 37.34
C THR A 297 8.56 4.87 38.39
N ASP A 298 7.90 5.01 39.53
CA ASP A 298 8.38 5.85 40.64
C ASP A 298 9.75 5.38 41.14
N ALA A 299 9.96 4.09 41.30
CA ALA A 299 11.23 3.52 41.71
C ALA A 299 12.37 3.79 40.71
N VAL A 300 12.05 3.81 39.40
CA VAL A 300 13.02 4.19 38.35
C VAL A 300 13.31 5.69 38.41
N VAL A 301 12.31 6.54 38.60
CA VAL A 301 12.46 8.00 38.73
C VAL A 301 13.31 8.35 39.96
N ASP A 302 13.07 7.64 41.08
CA ASP A 302 13.81 7.83 42.34
C ASP A 302 15.22 7.15 42.35
N LEU A 303 15.63 6.56 41.21
CA LEU A 303 16.92 5.86 41.06
C LEU A 303 17.10 4.68 42.04
N SER A 304 16.04 4.13 42.58
CA SER A 304 16.06 2.97 43.50
C SER A 304 16.10 1.63 42.74
N THR A 305 15.70 1.62 41.47
CA THR A 305 15.90 0.52 40.54
C THR A 305 16.23 1.06 39.14
N ASP A 306 16.83 0.23 38.28
CA ASP A 306 17.12 0.61 36.91
C ASP A 306 15.97 0.19 35.97
N PRO A 307 15.85 0.83 34.78
CA PRO A 307 14.75 0.54 33.84
C PRO A 307 14.70 -0.92 33.34
N TRP A 308 15.84 -1.62 33.25
CA TRP A 308 15.88 -3.00 32.78
C TRP A 308 15.31 -3.94 33.86
N THR A 309 15.74 -3.78 35.10
CA THR A 309 15.20 -4.56 36.23
C THR A 309 13.70 -4.33 36.40
N ALA A 310 13.24 -3.08 36.30
CA ALA A 310 11.82 -2.77 36.34
C ALA A 310 11.03 -3.42 35.19
N ALA A 311 11.58 -3.42 33.98
CA ALA A 311 10.98 -4.08 32.83
C ALA A 311 10.92 -5.61 32.99
N ASP A 312 11.96 -6.25 33.51
CA ASP A 312 11.99 -7.70 33.78
C ASP A 312 10.93 -8.09 34.82
N GLU A 313 10.73 -7.30 35.86
CA GLU A 313 9.66 -7.49 36.84
C GLU A 313 8.26 -7.37 36.23
N MET A 314 8.05 -6.43 35.28
CA MET A 314 6.80 -6.31 34.58
C MET A 314 6.56 -7.49 33.64
N LEU A 315 7.60 -7.97 32.93
CA LEU A 315 7.49 -9.09 31.99
C LEU A 315 7.26 -10.43 32.70
N ALA A 316 7.84 -10.65 33.86
CA ALA A 316 7.61 -11.86 34.67
C ALA A 316 6.12 -12.07 34.99
N ALA A 317 5.32 -11.00 35.02
CA ALA A 317 3.87 -11.08 35.21
C ALA A 317 3.09 -11.55 33.95
N ILE A 318 3.75 -11.67 32.79
CA ILE A 318 3.15 -12.19 31.54
C ILE A 318 3.28 -13.71 31.48
N ASP A 319 4.36 -14.25 32.04
CA ASP A 319 4.74 -15.66 31.94
C ASP A 319 4.10 -16.50 33.07
N ALA A 320 3.46 -15.84 34.03
CA ALA A 320 2.70 -16.45 35.12
C ALA A 320 1.19 -16.45 34.82
#